data_d0704fb6aec02da26bb113308f11dbdb
#
_entry.id   d0704fb6aec02da26bb113308f11dbdb
#
_cell.length_a   1.000
_cell.length_b   1.000
_cell.length_c   1.000
_cell.angle_alpha   90.00
_cell.angle_beta   90.00
_cell.angle_gamma   90.00
#
_symmetry.space_group_name_H-M   'P 1'
#
loop_
_entity.id
_entity.type
_entity.pdbx_description
1 polymer ?
#
loop_
_entity_poly.entity_id
_entity_poly.type
_entity_poly.pdbx_seq_one_letter_code
_entity_poly.pdbx_strand_id
1 'polypeptide(L)'
;MKMAKIHGNVFTLWFGWAPVIVLNGFQAVKDGMTTHPEDVSGRLVSPFFRAMAKGKGIMLATGHTWKQQRRFALKTLRNLGLGKRGLEHRVQEEARYLVEFFASMKENPLDPSFPLVHSVSNVICAVVFGHRFSREDETFRELIRATEHLFKFGGSFIHHLYEIFPWLMCRLPGPHKKALSCYDVLSSFTRREIRNHTESEIPDEPQDFIDFYLAHIEKSKDEPRSTYNEENMVYSINDLFLGGSETTSTTLNWGLIYMVANPDIQEKVQKELDAVLGPSQLICYEDRRKLPYTNAVVHEIQRFSNIISVGMPRVCVRNTTLLGFPLKKGSIVLPNIASSLYDPEHWETPRQFNPGHFLDKDGNFVSQEAFLPFSIGHRVCLGENLARTELFIFFANLLRAFTFRLPEGVTKINTEPILGGTLQPHPYKVCAIPR
;
A
#
# COMPACT_ATOMS: atom_id res chain seq x y z
N MET A 1 4.93 12.40 18.64
CA MET A 1 6.10 13.20 19.00
C MET A 1 5.95 13.99 20.31
N LYS A 2 4.85 14.75 20.57
CA LYS A 2 4.70 15.47 21.87
C LYS A 2 4.71 14.52 23.08
N MET A 3 3.99 13.41 23.03
CA MET A 3 3.94 12.41 24.11
C MET A 3 5.31 11.77 24.36
N ALA A 4 6.08 11.47 23.32
CA ALA A 4 7.41 10.89 23.48
C ALA A 4 8.40 11.83 24.19
N LYS A 5 8.26 13.15 24.06
CA LYS A 5 9.09 14.13 24.81
C LYS A 5 8.83 14.08 26.32
N ILE A 6 7.62 13.65 26.73
CA ILE A 6 7.21 13.60 28.13
C ILE A 6 7.47 12.21 28.73
N HIS A 7 7.20 11.15 27.98
CA HIS A 7 7.15 9.78 28.48
C HIS A 7 8.25 8.86 27.92
N GLY A 8 9.15 9.40 27.06
CA GLY A 8 10.15 8.60 26.35
C GLY A 8 9.58 7.92 25.09
N ASN A 9 10.43 7.15 24.41
CA ASN A 9 10.10 6.54 23.12
C ASN A 9 9.23 5.27 23.21
N VAL A 10 8.97 4.78 24.42
CA VAL A 10 8.07 3.65 24.69
C VAL A 10 7.08 4.11 25.77
N PHE A 11 5.82 4.20 25.41
CA PHE A 11 4.77 4.63 26.34
C PHE A 11 3.44 3.93 26.05
N THR A 12 2.52 3.94 27.01
CA THR A 12 1.19 3.35 26.87
C THR A 12 0.15 4.41 26.63
N LEU A 13 -0.68 4.21 25.60
CA LEU A 13 -1.93 4.95 25.39
C LEU A 13 -3.12 4.04 25.68
N TRP A 14 -4.18 4.61 26.25
CA TRP A 14 -5.41 3.91 26.49
C TRP A 14 -6.46 4.27 25.42
N PHE A 15 -6.86 3.27 24.64
CA PHE A 15 -8.00 3.39 23.73
C PHE A 15 -9.23 2.77 24.40
N GLY A 16 -10.04 3.61 25.08
CA GLY A 16 -11.06 3.13 25.98
C GLY A 16 -10.41 2.35 27.12
N TRP A 17 -10.71 1.08 27.25
CA TRP A 17 -10.12 0.17 28.25
C TRP A 17 -8.91 -0.63 27.76
N ALA A 18 -8.55 -0.51 26.49
CA ALA A 18 -7.47 -1.28 25.91
C ALA A 18 -6.12 -0.51 25.98
N PRO A 19 -5.10 -1.03 26.71
CA PRO A 19 -3.78 -0.45 26.71
C PRO A 19 -3.05 -0.79 25.40
N VAL A 20 -2.48 0.22 24.76
CA VAL A 20 -1.67 0.10 23.54
C VAL A 20 -0.29 0.67 23.81
N ILE A 21 0.73 -0.15 23.64
CA ILE A 21 2.13 0.24 23.81
C ILE A 21 2.60 0.84 22.49
N VAL A 22 3.00 2.11 22.52
CA VAL A 22 3.46 2.85 21.36
C VAL A 22 4.98 2.86 21.33
N LEU A 23 5.56 2.46 20.20
CA LEU A 23 6.97 2.59 19.88
C LEU A 23 7.15 3.84 19.00
N ASN A 24 7.94 4.80 19.49
CA ASN A 24 8.13 6.10 18.84
C ASN A 24 9.61 6.37 18.58
N GLY A 25 9.91 6.97 17.41
CA GLY A 25 11.27 7.18 16.94
C GLY A 25 11.84 5.94 16.24
N PHE A 26 12.81 6.17 15.36
CA PHE A 26 13.36 5.11 14.51
C PHE A 26 13.90 3.93 15.32
N GLN A 27 14.74 4.20 16.33
CA GLN A 27 15.40 3.14 17.09
C GLN A 27 14.40 2.25 17.84
N ALA A 28 13.40 2.86 18.53
CA ALA A 28 12.40 2.09 19.27
C ALA A 28 11.53 1.24 18.34
N VAL A 29 11.17 1.75 17.16
CA VAL A 29 10.42 0.99 16.14
C VAL A 29 11.27 -0.14 15.58
N LYS A 30 12.53 0.12 15.20
CA LYS A 30 13.46 -0.88 14.67
C LYS A 30 13.66 -2.01 15.67
N ASP A 31 14.14 -1.70 16.85
CA ASP A 31 14.46 -2.71 17.86
C ASP A 31 13.23 -3.45 18.35
N GLY A 32 12.13 -2.73 18.58
CA GLY A 32 10.90 -3.33 19.04
C GLY A 32 10.28 -4.32 18.05
N MET A 33 10.53 -4.13 16.74
CA MET A 33 9.96 -5.01 15.69
C MET A 33 10.95 -6.08 15.22
N THR A 34 12.25 -5.97 15.52
CA THR A 34 13.28 -6.88 14.97
C THR A 34 14.01 -7.73 16.03
N THR A 35 14.09 -7.30 17.29
CA THR A 35 14.79 -8.07 18.33
C THR A 35 14.11 -9.40 18.64
N HIS A 36 12.78 -9.39 18.82
CA HIS A 36 11.96 -10.59 19.02
C HIS A 36 10.75 -10.62 18.06
N PRO A 37 11.01 -10.70 16.73
CA PRO A 37 9.97 -10.44 15.71
C PRO A 37 8.84 -11.47 15.72
N GLU A 38 9.11 -12.71 16.19
CA GLU A 38 8.08 -13.76 16.36
C GLU A 38 7.08 -13.35 17.44
N ASP A 39 7.55 -12.77 18.55
CA ASP A 39 6.75 -12.47 19.75
C ASP A 39 5.68 -11.40 19.46
N VAL A 40 6.00 -10.45 18.59
CA VAL A 40 5.11 -9.36 18.16
C VAL A 40 4.53 -9.59 16.76
N SER A 41 4.44 -10.85 16.31
CA SER A 41 3.95 -11.20 14.98
C SER A 41 2.42 -11.30 14.87
N GLY A 42 1.67 -11.25 15.97
CA GLY A 42 0.21 -11.27 15.95
C GLY A 42 -0.40 -10.02 15.32
N ARG A 43 -1.67 -10.12 14.90
CA ARG A 43 -2.48 -9.00 14.41
C ARG A 43 -3.63 -8.71 15.36
N LEU A 44 -3.89 -7.43 15.56
CA LEU A 44 -5.12 -7.00 16.20
C LEU A 44 -6.27 -7.16 15.20
N VAL A 45 -7.09 -8.17 15.43
CA VAL A 45 -8.35 -8.34 14.70
C VAL A 45 -9.43 -7.64 15.48
N SER A 46 -9.56 -6.34 15.24
CA SER A 46 -10.55 -5.49 15.87
C SER A 46 -11.99 -5.88 15.47
N PRO A 47 -13.03 -5.43 16.18
CA PRO A 47 -14.41 -5.79 15.88
C PRO A 47 -14.83 -5.61 14.42
N PHE A 48 -14.48 -4.47 13.81
CA PHE A 48 -14.80 -4.21 12.40
C PHE A 48 -14.04 -5.16 11.46
N PHE A 49 -12.74 -5.32 11.64
CA PHE A 49 -11.94 -6.25 10.85
C PHE A 49 -12.35 -7.72 11.05
N ARG A 50 -12.86 -8.07 12.22
CA ARG A 50 -13.42 -9.41 12.46
C ARG A 50 -14.72 -9.64 11.69
N ALA A 51 -15.58 -8.63 11.64
CA ALA A 51 -16.81 -8.69 10.84
C ALA A 51 -16.48 -8.80 9.33
N MET A 52 -15.44 -8.11 8.88
CA MET A 52 -14.99 -8.07 7.50
C MET A 52 -14.30 -9.36 7.05
N ALA A 53 -13.20 -9.76 7.72
CA ALA A 53 -12.28 -10.80 7.22
C ALA A 53 -12.07 -11.98 8.18
N LYS A 54 -12.75 -12.05 9.32
CA LYS A 54 -12.75 -13.18 10.27
C LYS A 54 -11.37 -13.64 10.73
N GLY A 55 -10.32 -12.80 10.59
CA GLY A 55 -8.94 -13.14 10.93
C GLY A 55 -8.28 -14.13 9.97
N LYS A 56 -8.76 -14.24 8.73
CA LYS A 56 -8.23 -15.08 7.65
C LYS A 56 -7.38 -14.29 6.66
N GLY A 57 -6.90 -14.95 5.62
CA GLY A 57 -6.06 -14.35 4.60
C GLY A 57 -4.59 -14.17 5.04
N ILE A 58 -3.96 -13.10 4.56
CA ILE A 58 -2.55 -12.77 4.81
C ILE A 58 -2.42 -11.61 5.79
N MET A 59 -3.24 -10.57 5.65
CA MET A 59 -3.12 -9.32 6.38
C MET A 59 -3.54 -9.47 7.85
N LEU A 60 -4.70 -10.09 8.09
CA LEU A 60 -5.31 -10.21 9.43
C LEU A 60 -5.10 -11.57 10.10
N ALA A 61 -4.64 -12.59 9.39
CA ALA A 61 -4.33 -13.88 9.98
C ALA A 61 -3.15 -13.80 10.96
N THR A 62 -3.14 -14.73 11.93
CA THR A 62 -2.10 -14.84 12.96
C THR A 62 -1.60 -16.28 13.07
N GLY A 63 -0.39 -16.48 13.61
CA GLY A 63 0.19 -17.78 13.92
C GLY A 63 0.39 -18.65 12.67
N HIS A 64 -0.06 -19.91 12.73
CA HIS A 64 0.17 -20.91 11.68
C HIS A 64 -0.46 -20.50 10.33
N THR A 65 -1.72 -20.06 10.33
CA THR A 65 -2.41 -19.59 9.12
C THR A 65 -1.63 -18.48 8.43
N TRP A 66 -1.25 -17.45 9.17
CA TRP A 66 -0.45 -16.37 8.61
C TRP A 66 0.87 -16.85 8.01
N LYS A 67 1.60 -17.71 8.71
CA LYS A 67 2.89 -18.24 8.22
C LYS A 67 2.72 -18.99 6.90
N GLN A 68 1.71 -19.85 6.80
CA GLN A 68 1.42 -20.60 5.58
C GLN A 68 1.00 -19.67 4.44
N GLN A 69 -0.02 -18.83 4.66
CA GLN A 69 -0.55 -17.95 3.62
C GLN A 69 0.50 -16.95 3.11
N ARG A 70 1.26 -16.31 4.03
CA ARG A 70 2.34 -15.39 3.63
C ARG A 70 3.46 -16.09 2.87
N ARG A 71 3.90 -17.26 3.32
CA ARG A 71 4.95 -18.02 2.64
C ARG A 71 4.51 -18.44 1.23
N PHE A 72 3.29 -18.90 1.10
CA PHE A 72 2.70 -19.24 -0.18
C PHE A 72 2.66 -18.01 -1.09
N ALA A 73 2.06 -16.91 -0.65
CA ALA A 73 1.94 -15.71 -1.45
C ALA A 73 3.31 -15.18 -1.93
N LEU A 74 4.32 -15.10 -1.05
CA LEU A 74 5.67 -14.68 -1.44
C LEU A 74 6.30 -15.60 -2.48
N LYS A 75 6.11 -16.93 -2.35
CA LYS A 75 6.64 -17.90 -3.32
C LYS A 75 5.93 -17.75 -4.67
N THR A 76 4.61 -17.68 -4.65
CA THR A 76 3.78 -17.55 -5.86
C THR A 76 4.09 -16.26 -6.60
N LEU A 77 4.12 -15.12 -5.90
CA LEU A 77 4.45 -13.84 -6.52
C LEU A 77 5.85 -13.84 -7.17
N ARG A 78 6.84 -14.50 -6.55
CA ARG A 78 8.17 -14.69 -7.16
C ARG A 78 8.11 -15.57 -8.42
N ASN A 79 7.31 -16.60 -8.42
CA ASN A 79 7.11 -17.46 -9.59
C ASN A 79 6.43 -16.70 -10.73
N LEU A 80 5.45 -15.85 -10.40
CA LEU A 80 4.76 -14.96 -11.34
C LEU A 80 5.62 -13.78 -11.81
N GLY A 81 6.88 -13.73 -11.39
CA GLY A 81 7.85 -12.75 -11.90
C GLY A 81 8.05 -11.52 -11.03
N LEU A 82 7.60 -11.51 -9.77
CA LEU A 82 7.93 -10.44 -8.83
C LEU A 82 9.45 -10.32 -8.67
N GLY A 83 10.00 -9.14 -8.99
CA GLY A 83 11.43 -8.89 -9.05
C GLY A 83 12.13 -9.42 -10.31
N LYS A 84 11.38 -9.84 -11.32
CA LYS A 84 11.85 -10.28 -12.63
C LYS A 84 11.16 -9.49 -13.76
N ARG A 85 11.68 -9.58 -14.98
CA ARG A 85 11.17 -8.85 -16.15
C ARG A 85 9.70 -9.11 -16.49
N GLY A 86 9.15 -10.28 -16.17
CA GLY A 86 7.78 -10.65 -16.55
C GLY A 86 6.71 -9.76 -15.92
N LEU A 87 6.79 -9.50 -14.60
CA LEU A 87 5.83 -8.62 -13.94
C LEU A 87 6.09 -7.14 -14.25
N GLU A 88 7.35 -6.77 -14.44
CA GLU A 88 7.69 -5.40 -14.85
C GLU A 88 7.06 -5.01 -16.17
N HIS A 89 6.97 -5.93 -17.13
CA HIS A 89 6.28 -5.69 -18.41
C HIS A 89 4.80 -5.33 -18.21
N ARG A 90 4.10 -5.97 -17.26
CA ARG A 90 2.70 -5.60 -16.94
C ARG A 90 2.60 -4.19 -16.39
N VAL A 91 3.54 -3.78 -15.55
CA VAL A 91 3.61 -2.40 -15.02
C VAL A 91 3.85 -1.40 -16.16
N GLN A 92 4.75 -1.70 -17.08
CA GLN A 92 5.06 -0.85 -18.24
C GLN A 92 3.86 -0.73 -19.19
N GLU A 93 3.12 -1.81 -19.41
CA GLU A 93 1.90 -1.81 -20.21
C GLU A 93 0.85 -0.89 -19.60
N GLU A 94 0.56 -1.02 -18.31
CA GLU A 94 -0.41 -0.16 -17.62
C GLU A 94 0.07 1.31 -17.54
N ALA A 95 1.38 1.54 -17.39
CA ALA A 95 1.94 2.89 -17.46
C ALA A 95 1.73 3.53 -18.83
N ARG A 96 1.87 2.77 -19.92
CA ARG A 96 1.56 3.24 -21.28
C ARG A 96 0.08 3.61 -21.43
N TYR A 97 -0.84 2.74 -21.00
CA TYR A 97 -2.27 3.05 -21.02
C TYR A 97 -2.64 4.28 -20.20
N LEU A 98 -1.94 4.47 -19.07
CA LEU A 98 -2.15 5.65 -18.24
C LEU A 98 -1.68 6.93 -18.96
N VAL A 99 -0.51 6.91 -19.60
CA VAL A 99 0.00 8.03 -20.40
C VAL A 99 -0.94 8.35 -21.56
N GLU A 100 -1.41 7.34 -22.29
CA GLU A 100 -2.39 7.51 -23.39
C GLU A 100 -3.69 8.16 -22.91
N PHE A 101 -4.17 7.77 -21.71
CA PHE A 101 -5.35 8.39 -21.11
C PHE A 101 -5.12 9.87 -20.79
N PHE A 102 -4.01 10.22 -20.13
CA PHE A 102 -3.70 11.62 -19.81
C PHE A 102 -3.56 12.46 -21.10
N ALA A 103 -2.95 11.90 -22.14
CA ALA A 103 -2.83 12.56 -23.46
C ALA A 103 -4.21 12.82 -24.09
N SER A 104 -5.16 11.88 -23.95
CA SER A 104 -6.51 12.02 -24.50
C SER A 104 -7.31 13.16 -23.87
N MET A 105 -6.91 13.63 -22.69
CA MET A 105 -7.57 14.76 -21.99
C MET A 105 -7.26 16.13 -22.60
N LYS A 106 -6.28 16.22 -23.53
CA LYS A 106 -5.94 17.45 -24.27
C LYS A 106 -5.80 18.66 -23.35
N GLU A 107 -4.98 18.52 -22.31
CA GLU A 107 -4.68 19.56 -21.29
C GLU A 107 -5.88 20.01 -20.43
N ASN A 108 -7.07 19.45 -20.63
CA ASN A 108 -8.22 19.80 -19.79
C ASN A 108 -7.99 19.38 -18.33
N PRO A 109 -8.50 20.15 -17.37
CA PRO A 109 -8.42 19.82 -15.95
C PRO A 109 -9.12 18.48 -15.64
N LEU A 110 -8.37 17.52 -15.07
CA LEU A 110 -8.89 16.20 -14.69
C LEU A 110 -8.57 15.86 -13.23
N ASP A 111 -9.41 15.05 -12.62
CA ASP A 111 -9.10 14.36 -11.35
C ASP A 111 -8.28 13.11 -11.67
N PRO A 112 -7.02 13.01 -11.20
CA PRO A 112 -6.15 11.89 -11.53
C PRO A 112 -6.43 10.63 -10.69
N SER A 113 -7.29 10.69 -9.68
CA SER A 113 -7.48 9.61 -8.69
C SER A 113 -7.97 8.32 -9.35
N PHE A 114 -9.06 8.40 -10.15
CA PHE A 114 -9.61 7.19 -10.79
C PHE A 114 -8.66 6.58 -11.84
N PRO A 115 -8.07 7.31 -12.81
CA PRO A 115 -7.14 6.70 -13.73
C PRO A 115 -5.91 6.08 -13.06
N LEU A 116 -5.38 6.68 -11.99
CA LEU A 116 -4.27 6.11 -11.24
C LEU A 116 -4.66 4.79 -10.56
N VAL A 117 -5.76 4.77 -9.80
CA VAL A 117 -6.19 3.54 -9.11
C VAL A 117 -6.58 2.45 -10.11
N HIS A 118 -7.18 2.80 -11.24
CA HIS A 118 -7.54 1.84 -12.28
C HIS A 118 -6.29 1.14 -12.86
N SER A 119 -5.25 1.90 -13.24
CA SER A 119 -4.03 1.33 -13.81
C SER A 119 -3.25 0.50 -12.79
N VAL A 120 -3.10 1.00 -11.56
CA VAL A 120 -2.45 0.25 -10.47
C VAL A 120 -3.21 -1.03 -10.13
N SER A 121 -4.55 -0.97 -10.06
CA SER A 121 -5.38 -2.15 -9.81
C SER A 121 -5.25 -3.20 -10.92
N ASN A 122 -5.07 -2.79 -12.17
CA ASN A 122 -4.87 -3.72 -13.27
C ASN A 122 -3.54 -4.49 -13.19
N VAL A 123 -2.49 -3.88 -12.65
CA VAL A 123 -1.23 -4.61 -12.39
C VAL A 123 -1.49 -5.77 -11.42
N ILE A 124 -2.18 -5.52 -10.30
CA ILE A 124 -2.48 -6.59 -9.34
C ILE A 124 -3.50 -7.60 -9.89
N CYS A 125 -4.48 -7.15 -10.71
CA CYS A 125 -5.42 -8.05 -11.37
C CYS A 125 -4.71 -9.02 -12.33
N ALA A 126 -3.75 -8.54 -13.13
CA ALA A 126 -2.95 -9.39 -14.00
C ALA A 126 -2.15 -10.45 -13.24
N VAL A 127 -1.76 -10.16 -12.00
CA VAL A 127 -1.05 -11.12 -11.12
C VAL A 127 -2.02 -12.12 -10.47
N VAL A 128 -3.19 -11.65 -10.06
CA VAL A 128 -4.12 -12.43 -9.23
C VAL A 128 -5.13 -13.18 -10.07
N PHE A 129 -5.66 -12.56 -11.12
CA PHE A 129 -6.72 -13.08 -11.99
C PHE A 129 -6.22 -13.42 -13.40
N GLY A 130 -4.96 -13.20 -13.71
CA GLY A 130 -4.35 -13.50 -15.01
C GLY A 130 -4.68 -12.50 -16.14
N HIS A 131 -5.58 -11.55 -15.93
CA HIS A 131 -6.03 -10.61 -16.95
C HIS A 131 -6.24 -9.19 -16.41
N ARG A 132 -6.40 -8.24 -17.32
CA ARG A 132 -6.73 -6.84 -17.03
C ARG A 132 -8.19 -6.55 -17.33
N PHE A 133 -8.73 -5.49 -16.73
CA PHE A 133 -10.09 -4.99 -16.96
C PHE A 133 -10.07 -3.66 -17.73
N SER A 134 -11.07 -3.46 -18.60
CA SER A 134 -11.19 -2.19 -19.30
C SER A 134 -11.74 -1.09 -18.38
N ARG A 135 -11.57 0.18 -18.78
CA ARG A 135 -12.12 1.31 -18.01
C ARG A 135 -13.64 1.41 -18.10
N GLU A 136 -14.21 0.81 -19.11
CA GLU A 136 -15.65 0.76 -19.38
C GLU A 136 -16.33 -0.38 -18.63
N ASP A 137 -15.56 -1.31 -18.02
CA ASP A 137 -16.11 -2.41 -17.22
C ASP A 137 -16.75 -1.87 -15.94
N GLU A 138 -18.09 -1.83 -15.92
CA GLU A 138 -18.85 -1.29 -14.79
C GLU A 138 -18.68 -2.12 -13.53
N THR A 139 -18.48 -3.43 -13.63
CA THR A 139 -18.25 -4.29 -12.45
C THR A 139 -16.91 -3.98 -11.80
N PHE A 140 -15.88 -3.76 -12.63
CA PHE A 140 -14.57 -3.37 -12.13
C PHE A 140 -14.58 -1.95 -11.55
N ARG A 141 -15.31 -1.03 -12.17
CA ARG A 141 -15.51 0.33 -11.62
C ARG A 141 -16.24 0.31 -10.28
N GLU A 142 -17.26 -0.55 -10.13
CA GLU A 142 -17.95 -0.75 -8.86
C GLU A 142 -16.99 -1.29 -7.78
N LEU A 143 -16.14 -2.26 -8.13
CA LEU A 143 -15.11 -2.80 -7.25
C LEU A 143 -14.13 -1.72 -6.75
N ILE A 144 -13.64 -0.87 -7.65
CA ILE A 144 -12.76 0.27 -7.30
C ILE A 144 -13.48 1.22 -6.35
N ARG A 145 -14.73 1.62 -6.65
CA ARG A 145 -15.53 2.51 -5.80
C ARG A 145 -15.81 1.90 -4.41
N ALA A 146 -16.08 0.60 -4.36
CA ALA A 146 -16.29 -0.13 -3.11
C ALA A 146 -15.01 -0.12 -2.25
N THR A 147 -13.86 -0.36 -2.87
CA THR A 147 -12.56 -0.31 -2.21
C THR A 147 -12.25 1.08 -1.66
N GLU A 148 -12.42 2.11 -2.46
CA GLU A 148 -12.26 3.51 -2.04
C GLU A 148 -13.15 3.87 -0.85
N HIS A 149 -14.43 3.45 -0.90
CA HIS A 149 -15.37 3.68 0.20
C HIS A 149 -14.93 2.99 1.49
N LEU A 150 -14.42 1.76 1.40
CA LEU A 150 -13.91 0.99 2.53
C LEU A 150 -12.73 1.70 3.21
N PHE A 151 -11.76 2.19 2.42
CA PHE A 151 -10.62 2.92 2.95
C PHE A 151 -11.01 4.28 3.56
N LYS A 152 -11.90 5.03 2.93
CA LYS A 152 -12.44 6.29 3.50
C LYS A 152 -13.18 6.05 4.82
N PHE A 153 -13.94 4.96 4.92
CA PHE A 153 -14.64 4.61 6.14
C PHE A 153 -13.68 4.36 7.31
N GLY A 154 -12.50 3.78 7.08
CA GLY A 154 -11.50 3.47 8.10
C GLY A 154 -11.06 4.66 8.96
N GLY A 155 -11.13 5.89 8.44
CA GLY A 155 -10.83 7.13 9.19
C GLY A 155 -12.04 7.81 9.82
N SER A 156 -13.24 7.26 9.65
CA SER A 156 -14.49 7.91 10.08
C SER A 156 -14.74 7.76 11.59
N PHE A 157 -15.44 8.74 12.17
CA PHE A 157 -15.88 8.65 13.55
C PHE A 157 -16.77 7.42 13.82
N ILE A 158 -17.60 7.05 12.84
CA ILE A 158 -18.49 5.88 12.94
C ILE A 158 -17.67 4.56 13.00
N HIS A 159 -16.56 4.48 12.31
CA HIS A 159 -15.64 3.35 12.44
C HIS A 159 -15.12 3.23 13.88
N HIS A 160 -14.68 4.32 14.49
CA HIS A 160 -14.21 4.31 15.88
C HIS A 160 -15.33 3.93 16.87
N LEU A 161 -16.56 4.39 16.64
CA LEU A 161 -17.71 3.94 17.45
C LEU A 161 -17.99 2.44 17.31
N TYR A 162 -17.83 1.88 16.10
CA TYR A 162 -17.98 0.43 15.88
C TYR A 162 -16.90 -0.36 16.63
N GLU A 163 -15.69 0.14 16.69
CA GLU A 163 -14.58 -0.49 17.42
C GLU A 163 -14.82 -0.51 18.95
N ILE A 164 -15.48 0.52 19.49
CA ILE A 164 -15.75 0.64 20.93
C ILE A 164 -17.04 -0.06 21.34
N PHE A 165 -18.10 0.05 20.55
CA PHE A 165 -19.45 -0.45 20.85
C PHE A 165 -19.98 -1.40 19.78
N PRO A 166 -19.28 -2.49 19.41
CA PRO A 166 -19.66 -3.35 18.29
C PRO A 166 -21.04 -3.98 18.46
N TRP A 167 -21.40 -4.35 19.70
CA TRP A 167 -22.71 -4.96 20.03
C TRP A 167 -23.90 -4.03 19.77
N LEU A 168 -23.71 -2.72 19.91
CA LEU A 168 -24.72 -1.71 19.61
C LEU A 168 -24.74 -1.42 18.11
N MET A 169 -23.55 -1.14 17.56
CA MET A 169 -23.40 -0.72 16.16
C MET A 169 -23.89 -1.79 15.18
N CYS A 170 -23.67 -3.07 15.44
CA CYS A 170 -24.16 -4.13 14.56
C CYS A 170 -25.71 -4.15 14.40
N ARG A 171 -26.45 -3.58 15.36
CA ARG A 171 -27.93 -3.49 15.34
C ARG A 171 -28.45 -2.21 14.71
N LEU A 172 -27.65 -1.15 14.68
CA LEU A 172 -28.04 0.15 14.14
C LEU A 172 -27.82 0.22 12.61
N PRO A 173 -28.65 0.95 11.85
CA PRO A 173 -28.34 1.32 10.49
C PRO A 173 -27.22 2.36 10.46
N GLY A 174 -26.44 2.41 9.37
CA GLY A 174 -25.44 3.46 9.23
C GLY A 174 -24.31 3.12 8.25
N PRO A 175 -23.34 4.04 8.10
CA PRO A 175 -22.25 3.93 7.13
C PRO A 175 -21.37 2.66 7.29
N HIS A 176 -21.27 2.11 8.50
CA HIS A 176 -20.54 0.87 8.77
C HIS A 176 -21.15 -0.34 8.04
N LYS A 177 -22.49 -0.41 7.89
CA LYS A 177 -23.12 -1.48 7.10
C LYS A 177 -22.80 -1.35 5.62
N LYS A 178 -22.79 -0.12 5.10
CA LYS A 178 -22.35 0.14 3.73
C LYS A 178 -20.87 -0.25 3.52
N ALA A 179 -19.99 0.07 4.48
CA ALA A 179 -18.59 -0.34 4.41
C ALA A 179 -18.41 -1.87 4.42
N LEU A 180 -19.18 -2.59 5.25
CA LEU A 180 -19.18 -4.06 5.23
C LEU A 180 -19.71 -4.61 3.90
N SER A 181 -20.82 -4.04 3.36
CA SER A 181 -21.32 -4.45 2.04
C SER A 181 -20.34 -4.16 0.90
N CYS A 182 -19.51 -3.13 1.00
CA CYS A 182 -18.41 -2.90 0.05
C CYS A 182 -17.37 -4.04 0.07
N TYR A 183 -17.08 -4.59 1.24
CA TYR A 183 -16.22 -5.77 1.34
C TYR A 183 -16.88 -7.04 0.79
N ASP A 184 -18.22 -7.15 0.91
CA ASP A 184 -18.97 -8.24 0.27
C ASP A 184 -18.95 -8.14 -1.26
N VAL A 185 -18.96 -6.92 -1.83
CA VAL A 185 -18.76 -6.69 -3.28
C VAL A 185 -17.41 -7.25 -3.72
N LEU A 186 -16.32 -6.91 -3.02
CA LEU A 186 -14.99 -7.45 -3.29
C LEU A 186 -14.96 -8.98 -3.20
N SER A 187 -15.51 -9.54 -2.13
CA SER A 187 -15.52 -10.99 -1.93
C SER A 187 -16.35 -11.72 -2.99
N SER A 188 -17.47 -11.14 -3.42
CA SER A 188 -18.33 -11.69 -4.48
C SER A 188 -17.65 -11.65 -5.83
N PHE A 189 -16.93 -10.55 -6.13
CA PHE A 189 -16.10 -10.43 -7.32
C PHE A 189 -15.01 -11.51 -7.34
N THR A 190 -14.24 -11.63 -6.25
CA THR A 190 -13.19 -12.63 -6.12
C THR A 190 -13.73 -14.06 -6.29
N ARG A 191 -14.88 -14.39 -5.68
CA ARG A 191 -15.51 -15.72 -5.84
C ARG A 191 -15.96 -15.97 -7.27
N ARG A 192 -16.40 -14.95 -7.99
CA ARG A 192 -16.74 -15.08 -9.42
C ARG A 192 -15.50 -15.41 -10.24
N GLU A 193 -14.40 -14.69 -10.03
CA GLU A 193 -13.13 -14.96 -10.74
C GLU A 193 -12.60 -16.38 -10.42
N ILE A 194 -12.67 -16.83 -9.16
CA ILE A 194 -12.30 -18.21 -8.80
C ILE A 194 -13.18 -19.24 -9.53
N ARG A 195 -14.50 -19.02 -9.62
CA ARG A 195 -15.38 -19.93 -10.39
C ARG A 195 -15.02 -19.97 -11.87
N ASN A 196 -14.75 -18.81 -12.48
CA ASN A 196 -14.34 -18.75 -13.87
C ASN A 196 -13.08 -19.59 -14.12
N HIS A 197 -12.10 -19.59 -13.20
CA HIS A 197 -10.89 -20.42 -13.27
C HIS A 197 -11.20 -21.90 -13.11
N THR A 198 -12.12 -22.27 -12.21
CA THR A 198 -12.47 -23.68 -11.98
C THR A 198 -13.35 -24.29 -13.08
N GLU A 199 -14.11 -23.46 -13.81
CA GLU A 199 -14.96 -23.88 -14.93
C GLU A 199 -14.21 -23.87 -16.27
N SER A 200 -13.07 -23.21 -16.36
CA SER A 200 -12.18 -23.21 -17.51
C SER A 200 -11.27 -24.46 -17.50
N GLU A 201 -10.73 -24.83 -18.66
CA GLU A 201 -9.68 -25.85 -18.71
C GLU A 201 -8.49 -25.41 -17.83
N ILE A 202 -8.10 -26.28 -16.89
CA ILE A 202 -6.94 -26.01 -16.03
C ILE A 202 -5.70 -26.00 -16.92
N PRO A 203 -4.96 -24.89 -16.99
CA PRO A 203 -3.74 -24.83 -17.79
C PRO A 203 -2.70 -25.82 -17.24
N ASP A 204 -1.91 -26.44 -18.12
CA ASP A 204 -0.83 -27.37 -17.74
C ASP A 204 0.15 -26.76 -16.74
N GLU A 205 0.38 -25.44 -16.87
CA GLU A 205 1.19 -24.66 -15.93
C GLU A 205 0.36 -23.49 -15.35
N PRO A 206 0.35 -23.29 -14.01
CA PRO A 206 -0.33 -22.19 -13.36
C PRO A 206 0.14 -20.82 -13.89
N GLN A 207 -0.78 -19.96 -14.31
CA GLN A 207 -0.52 -18.65 -14.94
C GLN A 207 -0.69 -17.47 -13.99
N ASP A 208 -1.49 -17.62 -12.94
CA ASP A 208 -1.80 -16.56 -11.97
C ASP A 208 -1.91 -17.09 -10.53
N PHE A 209 -2.23 -16.20 -9.60
CA PHE A 209 -2.30 -16.55 -8.19
C PHE A 209 -3.41 -17.55 -7.87
N ILE A 210 -4.57 -17.47 -8.56
CA ILE A 210 -5.70 -18.41 -8.38
C ILE A 210 -5.27 -19.80 -8.79
N ASP A 211 -4.68 -19.98 -9.96
CA ASP A 211 -4.20 -21.27 -10.46
C ASP A 211 -3.22 -21.92 -9.49
N PHE A 212 -2.20 -21.16 -9.05
CA PHE A 212 -1.24 -21.65 -8.05
C PHE A 212 -1.91 -22.05 -6.73
N TYR A 213 -2.96 -21.32 -6.32
CA TYR A 213 -3.63 -21.60 -5.06
C TYR A 213 -4.51 -22.83 -5.17
N LEU A 214 -5.27 -22.99 -6.26
CA LEU A 214 -6.08 -24.19 -6.55
C LEU A 214 -5.22 -25.45 -6.60
N ALA A 215 -4.10 -25.41 -7.34
CA ALA A 215 -3.14 -26.51 -7.39
C ALA A 215 -2.57 -26.84 -6.00
N HIS A 216 -2.40 -25.83 -5.13
CA HIS A 216 -1.90 -26.05 -3.78
C HIS A 216 -2.96 -26.62 -2.82
N ILE A 217 -4.23 -26.24 -2.97
CA ILE A 217 -5.36 -26.87 -2.23
C ILE A 217 -5.34 -28.38 -2.51
N GLU A 218 -5.31 -28.78 -3.79
CA GLU A 218 -5.32 -30.18 -4.17
C GLU A 218 -4.12 -30.96 -3.62
N LYS A 219 -2.92 -30.35 -3.69
CA LYS A 219 -1.69 -30.96 -3.17
C LYS A 219 -1.70 -31.15 -1.66
N SER A 220 -2.37 -30.26 -0.92
CA SER A 220 -2.35 -30.24 0.55
C SER A 220 -3.63 -30.77 1.20
N LYS A 221 -4.51 -31.41 0.41
CA LYS A 221 -5.82 -31.89 0.91
C LYS A 221 -5.72 -32.91 2.04
N ASP A 222 -4.68 -33.74 2.03
CA ASP A 222 -4.46 -34.77 3.05
C ASP A 222 -3.59 -34.29 4.23
N GLU A 223 -3.17 -33.01 4.23
CA GLU A 223 -2.38 -32.44 5.32
C GLU A 223 -3.30 -31.97 6.48
N PRO A 224 -3.27 -32.61 7.68
CA PRO A 224 -4.23 -32.32 8.76
C PRO A 224 -4.20 -30.87 9.28
N ARG A 225 -3.11 -30.14 9.04
CA ARG A 225 -2.92 -28.75 9.48
C ARG A 225 -2.88 -27.77 8.32
N SER A 226 -3.31 -28.18 7.13
CA SER A 226 -3.38 -27.27 5.99
C SER A 226 -4.37 -26.15 6.26
N THR A 227 -3.98 -24.93 5.93
CA THR A 227 -4.87 -23.76 5.94
C THR A 227 -5.29 -23.36 4.52
N TYR A 228 -4.92 -24.16 3.53
CA TYR A 228 -5.25 -23.92 2.13
C TYR A 228 -6.65 -24.46 1.83
N ASN A 229 -7.58 -23.54 1.68
CA ASN A 229 -8.97 -23.78 1.33
C ASN A 229 -9.53 -22.58 0.59
N GLU A 230 -10.67 -22.74 -0.05
CA GLU A 230 -11.33 -21.67 -0.83
C GLU A 230 -11.54 -20.39 0.01
N GLU A 231 -11.93 -20.51 1.27
CA GLU A 231 -12.18 -19.34 2.11
C GLU A 231 -10.89 -18.53 2.34
N ASN A 232 -9.78 -19.17 2.73
CA ASN A 232 -8.49 -18.47 2.87
C ASN A 232 -7.95 -17.96 1.52
N MET A 233 -8.27 -18.62 0.41
CA MET A 233 -7.96 -18.15 -0.94
C MET A 233 -8.66 -16.80 -1.20
N VAL A 234 -9.98 -16.74 -1.01
CA VAL A 234 -10.75 -15.51 -1.18
C VAL A 234 -10.19 -14.36 -0.34
N TYR A 235 -9.94 -14.59 0.95
CA TYR A 235 -9.39 -13.53 1.81
C TYR A 235 -7.96 -13.14 1.45
N SER A 236 -7.12 -14.08 1.00
CA SER A 236 -5.76 -13.78 0.55
C SER A 236 -5.76 -12.95 -0.73
N ILE A 237 -6.66 -13.25 -1.67
CA ILE A 237 -6.84 -12.48 -2.90
C ILE A 237 -7.36 -11.07 -2.58
N ASN A 238 -8.36 -10.97 -1.70
CA ASN A 238 -8.87 -9.67 -1.24
C ASN A 238 -7.77 -8.81 -0.60
N ASP A 239 -6.92 -9.42 0.24
CA ASP A 239 -5.77 -8.74 0.86
C ASP A 239 -4.76 -8.25 -0.17
N LEU A 240 -4.45 -9.07 -1.20
CA LEU A 240 -3.56 -8.68 -2.30
C LEU A 240 -4.15 -7.54 -3.13
N PHE A 241 -5.43 -7.61 -3.47
CA PHE A 241 -6.12 -6.58 -4.24
C PHE A 241 -6.18 -5.25 -3.47
N LEU A 242 -6.67 -5.27 -2.23
CA LEU A 242 -6.77 -4.07 -1.37
C LEU A 242 -5.39 -3.44 -1.14
N GLY A 243 -4.40 -4.27 -0.77
CA GLY A 243 -3.05 -3.81 -0.48
C GLY A 243 -2.31 -3.30 -1.71
N GLY A 244 -2.49 -3.93 -2.88
CA GLY A 244 -1.80 -3.58 -4.12
C GLY A 244 -2.43 -2.41 -4.88
N SER A 245 -3.73 -2.19 -4.74
CA SER A 245 -4.44 -1.13 -5.49
C SER A 245 -4.35 0.22 -4.80
N GLU A 246 -4.86 0.33 -3.59
CA GLU A 246 -5.08 1.60 -2.89
C GLU A 246 -3.77 2.28 -2.47
N THR A 247 -2.80 1.52 -1.96
CA THR A 247 -1.59 2.11 -1.40
C THR A 247 -0.69 2.75 -2.45
N THR A 248 -0.46 2.06 -3.55
CA THR A 248 0.38 2.56 -4.65
C THR A 248 -0.28 3.73 -5.37
N SER A 249 -1.59 3.63 -5.66
CA SER A 249 -2.33 4.72 -6.31
C SER A 249 -2.40 5.99 -5.46
N THR A 250 -2.63 5.86 -4.16
CA THR A 250 -2.60 6.99 -3.22
C THR A 250 -1.21 7.65 -3.17
N THR A 251 -0.13 6.85 -3.19
CA THR A 251 1.24 7.38 -3.22
C THR A 251 1.54 8.12 -4.52
N LEU A 252 1.11 7.59 -5.67
CA LEU A 252 1.23 8.28 -6.97
C LEU A 252 0.42 9.59 -6.99
N ASN A 253 -0.78 9.55 -6.41
CA ASN A 253 -1.63 10.73 -6.30
C ASN A 253 -0.95 11.85 -5.48
N TRP A 254 -0.33 11.52 -4.35
CA TRP A 254 0.53 12.43 -3.62
C TRP A 254 1.74 12.89 -4.44
N GLY A 255 2.33 12.01 -5.23
CA GLY A 255 3.42 12.35 -6.13
C GLY A 255 3.07 13.46 -7.09
N LEU A 256 1.89 13.42 -7.74
CA LEU A 256 1.42 14.48 -8.61
C LEU A 256 1.20 15.80 -7.86
N ILE A 257 0.62 15.75 -6.66
CA ILE A 257 0.44 16.94 -5.79
C ILE A 257 1.78 17.60 -5.50
N TYR A 258 2.79 16.81 -5.09
CA TYR A 258 4.10 17.38 -4.77
C TYR A 258 4.83 17.92 -6.00
N MET A 259 4.65 17.33 -7.18
CA MET A 259 5.20 17.88 -8.42
C MET A 259 4.56 19.21 -8.81
N VAL A 260 3.25 19.32 -8.68
CA VAL A 260 2.53 20.59 -8.93
C VAL A 260 2.86 21.65 -7.89
N ALA A 261 3.04 21.26 -6.61
CA ALA A 261 3.41 22.17 -5.53
C ALA A 261 4.88 22.61 -5.57
N ASN A 262 5.77 21.85 -6.26
CA ASN A 262 7.20 22.11 -6.36
C ASN A 262 7.65 22.02 -7.83
N PRO A 263 7.34 23.03 -8.68
CA PRO A 263 7.63 22.99 -10.12
C PRO A 263 9.14 22.89 -10.44
N ASP A 264 9.99 23.42 -9.58
CA ASP A 264 11.46 23.33 -9.70
C ASP A 264 11.96 21.89 -9.52
N ILE A 265 11.35 21.12 -8.61
CA ILE A 265 11.65 19.69 -8.43
C ILE A 265 11.15 18.91 -9.65
N GLN A 266 9.94 19.21 -10.12
CA GLN A 266 9.38 18.59 -11.33
C GLN A 266 10.31 18.82 -12.54
N GLU A 267 10.77 20.06 -12.74
CA GLU A 267 11.69 20.40 -13.83
C GLU A 267 13.04 19.65 -13.75
N LYS A 268 13.60 19.50 -12.54
CA LYS A 268 14.84 18.73 -12.33
C LYS A 268 14.66 17.26 -12.68
N VAL A 269 13.54 16.64 -12.26
CA VAL A 269 13.20 15.26 -12.65
C VAL A 269 13.13 15.15 -14.17
N GLN A 270 12.44 16.06 -14.82
CA GLN A 270 12.27 16.08 -16.28
C GLN A 270 13.61 16.21 -17.01
N LYS A 271 14.50 17.11 -16.56
CA LYS A 271 15.84 17.29 -17.11
C LYS A 271 16.69 16.01 -16.98
N GLU A 272 16.60 15.33 -15.83
CA GLU A 272 17.32 14.06 -15.65
C GLU A 272 16.79 12.97 -16.58
N LEU A 273 15.45 12.84 -16.70
CA LEU A 273 14.84 11.87 -17.60
C LEU A 273 15.24 12.12 -19.07
N ASP A 274 15.23 13.37 -19.52
CA ASP A 274 15.61 13.74 -20.89
C ASP A 274 17.09 13.48 -21.20
N ALA A 275 17.97 13.73 -20.21
CA ALA A 275 19.40 13.55 -20.37
C ALA A 275 19.83 12.08 -20.41
N VAL A 276 19.09 11.19 -19.75
CA VAL A 276 19.49 9.78 -19.54
C VAL A 276 18.74 8.82 -20.43
N LEU A 277 17.46 9.10 -20.73
CA LEU A 277 16.56 8.20 -21.46
C LEU A 277 16.35 8.69 -22.89
N GLY A 278 16.45 7.78 -23.86
CA GLY A 278 16.06 8.06 -25.23
C GLY A 278 14.54 8.30 -25.36
N PRO A 279 14.09 9.03 -26.40
CA PRO A 279 12.70 9.47 -26.54
C PRO A 279 11.68 8.31 -26.57
N SER A 280 12.07 7.16 -27.11
CA SER A 280 11.21 5.96 -27.22
C SER A 280 11.66 4.82 -26.31
N GLN A 281 12.61 5.06 -25.42
CA GLN A 281 13.12 4.00 -24.54
C GLN A 281 12.03 3.59 -23.54
N LEU A 282 11.80 2.27 -23.43
CA LEU A 282 10.96 1.72 -22.39
C LEU A 282 11.64 1.87 -21.03
N ILE A 283 10.95 2.48 -20.07
CA ILE A 283 11.50 2.71 -18.73
C ILE A 283 11.44 1.41 -17.92
N CYS A 284 12.60 0.96 -17.44
CA CYS A 284 12.75 -0.21 -16.59
C CYS A 284 13.03 0.20 -15.14
N TYR A 285 12.67 -0.66 -14.18
CA TYR A 285 12.96 -0.37 -12.77
C TYR A 285 14.46 -0.25 -12.49
N GLU A 286 15.31 -0.95 -13.24
CA GLU A 286 16.77 -0.83 -13.13
C GLU A 286 17.32 0.54 -13.58
N ASP A 287 16.59 1.29 -14.41
CA ASP A 287 17.01 2.63 -14.84
C ASP A 287 17.11 3.62 -13.67
N ARG A 288 16.45 3.35 -12.52
CA ARG A 288 16.57 4.12 -11.27
C ARG A 288 18.04 4.31 -10.83
N ARG A 289 18.92 3.40 -11.21
CA ARG A 289 20.37 3.51 -10.91
C ARG A 289 21.07 4.61 -11.70
N LYS A 290 20.52 4.96 -12.87
CA LYS A 290 20.99 6.03 -13.74
C LYS A 290 20.20 7.33 -13.55
N LEU A 291 19.16 7.28 -12.71
CA LEU A 291 18.23 8.37 -12.45
C LEU A 291 18.16 8.65 -10.93
N PRO A 292 19.30 9.00 -10.31
CA PRO A 292 19.40 9.15 -8.85
C PRO A 292 18.47 10.21 -8.29
N TYR A 293 18.28 11.34 -8.97
CA TYR A 293 17.38 12.40 -8.52
C TYR A 293 15.90 11.97 -8.60
N THR A 294 15.49 11.38 -9.72
CA THR A 294 14.14 10.83 -9.89
C THR A 294 13.85 9.76 -8.83
N ASN A 295 14.82 8.87 -8.56
CA ASN A 295 14.71 7.86 -7.52
C ASN A 295 14.60 8.49 -6.13
N ALA A 296 15.35 9.54 -5.82
CA ALA A 296 15.28 10.30 -4.58
C ALA A 296 13.90 10.95 -4.40
N VAL A 297 13.35 11.54 -5.48
CA VAL A 297 11.98 12.12 -5.46
C VAL A 297 10.94 11.06 -5.15
N VAL A 298 10.99 9.88 -5.77
CA VAL A 298 10.04 8.77 -5.48
C VAL A 298 10.14 8.31 -4.02
N HIS A 299 11.34 8.26 -3.44
CA HIS A 299 11.51 7.92 -2.04
C HIS A 299 10.98 9.02 -1.12
N GLU A 300 11.21 10.29 -1.47
CA GLU A 300 10.72 11.43 -0.69
C GLU A 300 9.19 11.54 -0.74
N ILE A 301 8.55 11.21 -1.87
CA ILE A 301 7.09 11.10 -1.94
C ILE A 301 6.59 10.11 -0.88
N GLN A 302 7.18 8.92 -0.80
CA GLN A 302 6.77 7.90 0.16
C GLN A 302 7.04 8.33 1.62
N ARG A 303 8.19 8.98 1.88
CA ARG A 303 8.52 9.49 3.21
C ARG A 303 7.55 10.57 3.66
N PHE A 304 7.33 11.56 2.81
CA PHE A 304 6.60 12.77 3.17
C PHE A 304 5.07 12.59 3.14
N SER A 305 4.54 11.76 2.24
CA SER A 305 3.11 11.40 2.27
C SER A 305 2.76 10.47 3.43
N ASN A 306 3.68 9.55 3.78
CA ASN A 306 3.51 8.57 4.87
C ASN A 306 2.08 7.99 4.95
N ILE A 307 1.60 7.44 3.86
CA ILE A 307 0.18 7.08 3.67
C ILE A 307 -0.40 6.11 4.71
N ILE A 308 0.44 5.32 5.40
CA ILE A 308 0.00 4.38 6.45
C ILE A 308 0.07 4.99 7.86
N SER A 309 0.59 6.20 7.99
CA SER A 309 0.67 6.95 9.25
C SER A 309 1.38 6.19 10.38
N VAL A 310 0.63 5.58 11.28
CA VAL A 310 1.17 4.91 12.48
C VAL A 310 1.52 3.43 12.29
N GLY A 311 1.31 2.88 11.09
CA GLY A 311 1.49 1.44 10.87
C GLY A 311 0.36 0.59 11.47
N MET A 312 0.35 -0.70 11.12
CA MET A 312 -0.68 -1.62 11.63
C MET A 312 -0.30 -2.18 13.02
N PRO A 313 -1.22 -2.15 14.00
CA PRO A 313 -0.98 -2.70 15.33
C PRO A 313 -0.56 -4.18 15.30
N ARG A 314 0.34 -4.52 16.21
CA ARG A 314 0.80 -5.88 16.46
C ARG A 314 0.20 -6.40 17.76
N VAL A 315 0.17 -7.73 17.91
CA VAL A 315 -0.22 -8.37 19.17
C VAL A 315 0.88 -9.34 19.61
N CYS A 316 1.24 -9.31 20.89
CA CYS A 316 2.17 -10.27 21.46
C CYS A 316 1.52 -11.67 21.47
N VAL A 317 2.17 -12.64 20.82
CA VAL A 317 1.66 -14.02 20.73
C VAL A 317 2.05 -14.89 21.93
N ARG A 318 3.00 -14.42 22.75
CA ARG A 318 3.43 -15.03 24.01
C ARG A 318 3.92 -13.94 24.98
N ASN A 319 4.16 -14.32 26.24
CA ASN A 319 4.82 -13.41 27.18
C ASN A 319 6.27 -13.18 26.70
N THR A 320 6.71 -11.93 26.73
CA THR A 320 8.03 -11.53 26.21
C THR A 320 8.53 -10.27 26.92
N THR A 321 9.76 -9.88 26.65
CA THR A 321 10.30 -8.58 27.04
C THR A 321 10.58 -7.76 25.78
N LEU A 322 10.07 -6.55 25.70
CA LEU A 322 10.26 -5.65 24.60
C LEU A 322 10.94 -4.38 25.09
N LEU A 323 12.14 -4.10 24.58
CA LEU A 323 12.94 -2.93 24.99
C LEU A 323 13.10 -2.78 26.52
N GLY A 324 13.26 -3.90 27.23
CA GLY A 324 13.38 -3.95 28.69
C GLY A 324 12.05 -3.99 29.45
N PHE A 325 10.89 -3.85 28.77
CA PHE A 325 9.57 -3.88 29.41
C PHE A 325 8.92 -5.26 29.28
N PRO A 326 8.44 -5.86 30.39
CA PRO A 326 7.73 -7.15 30.32
C PRO A 326 6.34 -6.97 29.70
N LEU A 327 6.03 -7.75 28.67
CA LEU A 327 4.75 -7.77 27.98
C LEU A 327 4.07 -9.12 28.15
N LYS A 328 2.77 -9.10 28.41
CA LYS A 328 1.95 -10.30 28.44
C LYS A 328 1.49 -10.67 27.03
N LYS A 329 1.22 -11.95 26.82
CA LYS A 329 0.50 -12.42 25.64
C LYS A 329 -0.80 -11.64 25.47
N GLY A 330 -1.09 -11.16 24.26
CA GLY A 330 -2.26 -10.33 23.95
C GLY A 330 -1.99 -8.82 24.06
N SER A 331 -0.84 -8.38 24.59
CA SER A 331 -0.48 -6.95 24.59
C SER A 331 -0.46 -6.39 23.17
N ILE A 332 -1.04 -5.20 22.99
CA ILE A 332 -1.06 -4.49 21.70
C ILE A 332 0.15 -3.58 21.62
N VAL A 333 0.90 -3.69 20.52
CA VAL A 333 2.08 -2.86 20.23
C VAL A 333 1.84 -2.11 18.93
N LEU A 334 1.97 -0.79 18.97
CA LEU A 334 1.80 0.11 17.82
C LEU A 334 3.15 0.68 17.39
N PRO A 335 3.72 0.25 16.25
CA PRO A 335 4.91 0.89 15.70
C PRO A 335 4.50 2.20 15.03
N ASN A 336 4.90 3.33 15.62
CA ASN A 336 4.62 4.65 15.06
C ASN A 336 5.57 4.96 13.90
N ILE A 337 5.24 4.48 12.70
CA ILE A 337 6.06 4.65 11.48
C ILE A 337 6.29 6.13 11.17
N ALA A 338 5.28 7.00 11.35
CA ALA A 338 5.43 8.44 11.18
C ALA A 338 6.58 9.02 12.02
N SER A 339 6.79 8.48 13.23
CA SER A 339 7.86 8.97 14.09
C SER A 339 9.26 8.65 13.55
N SER A 340 9.41 7.58 12.78
CA SER A 340 10.65 7.25 12.08
C SER A 340 10.84 8.11 10.82
N LEU A 341 9.77 8.27 10.00
CA LEU A 341 9.81 9.03 8.76
C LEU A 341 9.93 10.55 8.95
N TYR A 342 9.63 11.05 10.16
CA TYR A 342 9.76 12.47 10.54
C TYR A 342 10.71 12.70 11.71
N ASP A 343 11.63 11.75 11.96
CA ASP A 343 12.59 11.83 13.06
C ASP A 343 13.65 12.91 12.76
N PRO A 344 13.75 13.98 13.58
CA PRO A 344 14.73 15.03 13.33
C PRO A 344 16.19 14.60 13.57
N GLU A 345 16.42 13.43 14.19
CA GLU A 345 17.76 12.86 14.35
C GLU A 345 18.25 12.19 13.06
N HIS A 346 17.34 11.86 12.13
CA HIS A 346 17.63 11.16 10.88
C HIS A 346 17.35 11.99 9.62
N TRP A 347 16.48 13.01 9.73
CA TRP A 347 16.07 13.83 8.60
C TRP A 347 16.37 15.30 8.87
N GLU A 348 17.19 15.94 8.00
CA GLU A 348 17.61 17.34 8.16
C GLU A 348 16.40 18.30 8.17
N THR A 349 15.46 18.08 7.27
CA THR A 349 14.24 18.92 7.13
C THR A 349 12.98 18.04 7.17
N PRO A 350 12.67 17.39 8.32
CA PRO A 350 11.69 16.30 8.38
C PRO A 350 10.27 16.71 7.94
N ARG A 351 9.93 18.01 8.02
CA ARG A 351 8.62 18.57 7.67
C ARG A 351 8.60 19.32 6.34
N GLN A 352 9.64 19.18 5.54
CA GLN A 352 9.71 19.72 4.18
C GLN A 352 9.82 18.59 3.17
N PHE A 353 9.25 18.80 1.99
CA PHE A 353 9.45 17.90 0.85
C PHE A 353 10.82 18.20 0.25
N ASN A 354 11.78 17.34 0.55
CA ASN A 354 13.18 17.55 0.20
C ASN A 354 13.83 16.27 -0.33
N PRO A 355 13.92 16.07 -1.66
CA PRO A 355 14.61 14.93 -2.25
C PRO A 355 16.08 14.80 -1.84
N GLY A 356 16.72 15.88 -1.39
CA GLY A 356 18.09 15.87 -0.87
C GLY A 356 18.30 14.91 0.29
N HIS A 357 17.26 14.53 1.03
CA HIS A 357 17.34 13.49 2.06
C HIS A 357 17.87 12.14 1.55
N PHE A 358 17.76 11.88 0.24
CA PHE A 358 18.16 10.64 -0.41
C PHE A 358 19.30 10.83 -1.40
N LEU A 359 20.03 11.93 -1.32
CA LEU A 359 21.18 12.23 -2.16
C LEU A 359 22.42 12.49 -1.32
N ASP A 360 23.56 12.01 -1.77
CA ASP A 360 24.86 12.42 -1.23
C ASP A 360 25.31 13.77 -1.84
N LYS A 361 26.46 14.26 -1.39
CA LYS A 361 27.05 15.53 -1.88
C LYS A 361 27.42 15.52 -3.38
N ASP A 362 27.57 14.33 -3.96
CA ASP A 362 27.92 14.14 -5.37
C ASP A 362 26.65 13.90 -6.23
N GLY A 363 25.46 13.93 -5.62
CA GLY A 363 24.17 13.73 -6.29
C GLY A 363 23.79 12.27 -6.51
N ASN A 364 24.51 11.30 -5.93
CA ASN A 364 24.14 9.89 -6.02
C ASN A 364 23.05 9.56 -5.02
N PHE A 365 22.21 8.58 -5.37
CA PHE A 365 21.18 8.09 -4.47
C PHE A 365 21.76 7.32 -3.28
N VAL A 366 21.32 7.68 -2.08
CA VAL A 366 21.66 6.99 -0.83
C VAL A 366 20.39 6.51 -0.11
N SER A 367 20.41 5.27 0.36
CA SER A 367 19.32 4.73 1.17
C SER A 367 19.47 5.20 2.63
N GLN A 368 18.32 5.46 3.29
CA GLN A 368 18.28 5.88 4.68
C GLN A 368 17.69 4.76 5.55
N GLU A 369 18.35 4.43 6.66
CA GLU A 369 17.86 3.38 7.56
C GLU A 369 16.50 3.71 8.19
N ALA A 370 16.25 4.99 8.49
CA ALA A 370 14.99 5.47 9.06
C ALA A 370 13.83 5.50 8.06
N PHE A 371 14.08 5.15 6.79
CA PHE A 371 13.07 5.08 5.75
C PHE A 371 12.27 3.78 5.83
N LEU A 372 11.19 3.78 6.60
CA LEU A 372 10.36 2.61 6.91
C LEU A 372 8.90 2.69 6.38
N PRO A 373 8.63 3.17 5.15
CA PRO A 373 7.23 3.29 4.66
C PRO A 373 6.54 1.93 4.53
N PHE A 374 7.31 0.85 4.40
CA PHE A 374 6.83 -0.53 4.31
C PHE A 374 6.84 -1.28 5.65
N SER A 375 7.07 -0.58 6.77
CA SER A 375 7.29 -1.17 8.09
C SER A 375 8.58 -2.01 8.16
N ILE A 376 8.77 -2.78 9.25
CA ILE A 376 9.96 -3.60 9.48
C ILE A 376 9.59 -4.87 10.24
N GLY A 377 10.49 -5.86 10.26
CA GLY A 377 10.33 -7.14 10.96
C GLY A 377 9.47 -8.15 10.22
N HIS A 378 8.97 -9.18 10.91
CA HIS A 378 8.27 -10.31 10.28
C HIS A 378 7.00 -9.94 9.49
N ARG A 379 6.38 -8.81 9.83
CA ARG A 379 5.19 -8.27 9.17
C ARG A 379 5.50 -7.12 8.22
N VAL A 380 6.73 -7.00 7.74
CA VAL A 380 7.09 -6.07 6.66
C VAL A 380 6.18 -6.27 5.46
N CYS A 381 5.91 -5.22 4.70
CA CYS A 381 5.02 -5.27 3.54
C CYS A 381 5.40 -6.42 2.59
N LEU A 382 4.41 -7.21 2.20
CA LEU A 382 4.61 -8.32 1.26
C LEU A 382 4.83 -7.81 -0.16
N GLY A 383 4.17 -6.69 -0.51
CA GLY A 383 4.19 -6.06 -1.84
C GLY A 383 5.28 -5.01 -2.03
N GLU A 384 6.23 -4.83 -1.12
CA GLU A 384 7.24 -3.77 -1.19
C GLU A 384 7.96 -3.70 -2.54
N ASN A 385 8.42 -4.84 -3.07
CA ASN A 385 9.14 -4.87 -4.34
C ASN A 385 8.25 -4.48 -5.53
N LEU A 386 6.99 -4.91 -5.53
CA LEU A 386 6.03 -4.53 -6.55
C LEU A 386 5.74 -3.03 -6.48
N ALA A 387 5.41 -2.51 -5.30
CA ALA A 387 5.10 -1.10 -5.10
C ALA A 387 6.27 -0.18 -5.51
N ARG A 388 7.51 -0.55 -5.18
CA ARG A 388 8.71 0.22 -5.60
C ARG A 388 8.86 0.24 -7.12
N THR A 389 8.61 -0.89 -7.79
CA THR A 389 8.63 -1.01 -9.25
C THR A 389 7.54 -0.15 -9.89
N GLU A 390 6.31 -0.27 -9.40
CA GLU A 390 5.16 0.49 -9.87
C GLU A 390 5.37 1.99 -9.70
N LEU A 391 5.71 2.42 -8.49
CA LEU A 391 5.91 3.84 -8.18
C LEU A 391 6.96 4.47 -9.10
N PHE A 392 8.10 3.79 -9.31
CA PHE A 392 9.15 4.32 -10.17
C PHE A 392 8.71 4.39 -11.64
N ILE A 393 8.18 3.29 -12.18
CA ILE A 393 7.82 3.21 -13.61
C ILE A 393 6.65 4.15 -13.94
N PHE A 394 5.59 4.16 -13.15
CA PHE A 394 4.45 5.06 -13.38
C PHE A 394 4.88 6.53 -13.26
N PHE A 395 5.58 6.89 -12.19
CA PHE A 395 6.02 8.26 -11.96
C PHE A 395 6.95 8.75 -13.07
N ALA A 396 7.97 7.98 -13.45
CA ALA A 396 8.91 8.35 -14.49
C ALA A 396 8.26 8.49 -15.87
N ASN A 397 7.32 7.57 -16.23
CA ASN A 397 6.59 7.68 -17.51
C ASN A 397 5.68 8.91 -17.55
N LEU A 398 4.98 9.22 -16.45
CA LEU A 398 4.13 10.42 -16.39
C LEU A 398 4.95 11.70 -16.49
N LEU A 399 6.07 11.82 -15.77
CA LEU A 399 6.91 13.02 -15.78
C LEU A 399 7.72 13.16 -17.08
N ARG A 400 8.01 12.07 -17.79
CA ARG A 400 8.61 12.10 -19.12
C ARG A 400 7.62 12.64 -20.16
N ALA A 401 6.35 12.24 -20.04
CA ALA A 401 5.31 12.58 -21.02
C ALA A 401 4.66 13.96 -20.79
N PHE A 402 4.57 14.39 -19.53
CA PHE A 402 3.80 15.58 -19.17
C PHE A 402 4.48 16.48 -18.17
N THR A 403 4.21 17.80 -18.31
CA THR A 403 4.36 18.77 -17.22
C THR A 403 3.01 18.96 -16.56
N PHE A 404 2.92 18.63 -15.26
CA PHE A 404 1.69 18.80 -14.49
C PHE A 404 1.58 20.21 -13.92
N ARG A 405 0.41 20.83 -14.09
CA ARG A 405 0.10 22.18 -13.60
C ARG A 405 -1.28 22.22 -12.96
N LEU A 406 -1.49 23.21 -12.11
CA LEU A 406 -2.84 23.55 -11.64
C LEU A 406 -3.68 24.12 -12.77
N PRO A 407 -5.01 23.89 -12.75
CA PRO A 407 -5.93 24.58 -13.66
C PRO A 407 -5.81 26.10 -13.55
N GLU A 408 -6.15 26.80 -14.62
CA GLU A 408 -6.17 28.27 -14.65
C GLU A 408 -7.02 28.83 -13.49
N GLY A 409 -6.52 29.88 -12.83
CA GLY A 409 -7.17 30.50 -11.66
C GLY A 409 -6.97 29.77 -10.33
N VAL A 410 -6.39 28.57 -10.32
CA VAL A 410 -6.05 27.84 -9.10
C VAL A 410 -4.58 28.11 -8.74
N THR A 411 -4.33 28.83 -7.67
CA THR A 411 -2.96 29.24 -7.28
C THR A 411 -2.32 28.36 -6.21
N LYS A 412 -3.12 27.53 -5.51
CA LYS A 412 -2.63 26.70 -4.40
C LYS A 412 -3.35 25.36 -4.35
N ILE A 413 -2.60 24.30 -4.07
CA ILE A 413 -3.13 22.95 -3.83
C ILE A 413 -3.12 22.66 -2.33
N ASN A 414 -4.14 21.93 -1.84
CA ASN A 414 -4.18 21.46 -0.47
C ASN A 414 -3.29 20.23 -0.30
N THR A 415 -2.31 20.31 0.59
CA THR A 415 -1.38 19.24 0.93
C THR A 415 -1.66 18.58 2.28
N GLU A 416 -2.75 18.97 2.96
CA GLU A 416 -3.17 18.31 4.19
C GLU A 416 -3.85 16.97 3.87
N PRO A 417 -3.61 15.91 4.66
CA PRO A 417 -4.22 14.61 4.39
C PRO A 417 -5.63 14.49 4.97
N ILE A 418 -6.48 13.74 4.27
CA ILE A 418 -7.72 13.18 4.82
C ILE A 418 -7.40 11.86 5.51
N LEU A 419 -7.86 11.70 6.76
CA LEU A 419 -7.71 10.46 7.51
C LEU A 419 -8.62 9.37 6.93
N GLY A 420 -8.02 8.21 6.64
CA GLY A 420 -8.68 7.02 6.14
C GLY A 420 -7.93 5.75 6.58
N GLY A 421 -8.18 4.65 5.93
CA GLY A 421 -7.30 3.47 6.00
C GLY A 421 -5.90 3.78 5.47
N THR A 422 -5.81 4.71 4.51
CA THR A 422 -4.61 5.43 4.08
C THR A 422 -4.82 6.93 4.27
N LEU A 423 -3.73 7.71 4.36
CA LEU A 423 -3.78 9.17 4.34
C LEU A 423 -3.97 9.64 2.89
N GLN A 424 -5.19 10.01 2.56
CA GLN A 424 -5.56 10.41 1.21
C GLN A 424 -5.44 11.91 0.99
N PRO A 425 -5.11 12.37 -0.22
CA PRO A 425 -5.20 13.79 -0.56
C PRO A 425 -6.66 14.25 -0.65
N HIS A 426 -6.89 15.55 -0.46
CA HIS A 426 -8.16 16.16 -0.84
C HIS A 426 -8.37 16.06 -2.35
N PRO A 427 -9.62 15.94 -2.83
CA PRO A 427 -9.92 15.97 -4.27
C PRO A 427 -9.33 17.22 -4.93
N TYR A 428 -8.67 17.03 -6.05
CA TYR A 428 -8.04 18.11 -6.82
C TYR A 428 -8.09 17.81 -8.31
N LYS A 429 -7.79 18.83 -9.12
CA LYS A 429 -7.62 18.68 -10.55
C LYS A 429 -6.25 19.15 -10.99
N VAL A 430 -5.72 18.50 -12.03
CA VAL A 430 -4.47 18.87 -12.70
C VAL A 430 -4.67 18.93 -14.20
N CYS A 431 -3.84 19.74 -14.85
CA CYS A 431 -3.67 19.74 -16.31
C CYS A 431 -2.37 19.00 -16.64
N ALA A 432 -2.40 18.04 -17.54
CA ALA A 432 -1.24 17.30 -18.03
C ALA A 432 -0.82 17.91 -19.39
N ILE A 433 0.19 18.76 -19.38
CA ILE A 433 0.70 19.44 -20.57
C ILE A 433 1.74 18.54 -21.25
N PRO A 434 1.52 18.11 -22.51
CA PRO A 434 2.47 17.26 -23.25
C PRO A 434 3.85 17.91 -23.36
N ARG A 435 4.89 17.09 -23.37
CA ARG A 435 6.30 17.50 -23.51
C ARG A 435 6.86 17.06 -24.83
#